data_a66eb537c5778eb8a13efd8cdb7f1b38
#
_entry.id   a66eb537c5778eb8a13efd8cdb7f1b38
#
_cell.length_a   1.000
_cell.length_b   1.000
_cell.length_c   1.000
_cell.angle_alpha   90.00
_cell.angle_beta   90.00
_cell.angle_gamma   90.00
#
_symmetry.space_group_name_H-M   'P 1'
#
loop_
_entity.id
_entity.type
_entity.pdbx_description
1 polymer ?
#
loop_
_entity_poly.entity_id
_entity_poly.type
_entity_poly.pdbx_seq_one_letter_code
_entity_poly.pdbx_strand_id
1 'polypeptide(L)'
;MIEVILISSKKLALGMLCLATVSGTVNAASLYKTDDSKLNIGGRVEARAENNDHDISDLSRTRLKISGETKLTETISGIGVFEQEFKAKSEKTRHLYVGIKAALDNGYATLVYGKTDGSMSVVTDITDIQAAYGAVAADKFKVGKRVANSLATTYANDFGTTLSANYAGAEGKNKGDFDGGFSIAGAQAIGDSGFTTAIGYAKQAKVQQQSKQQFDIGLGYQLDKLYLGTLYTRQKVKGKTGNGYDVVAAYKINSIYKATIGFGELNFDQVDDTRAVNADITARWNSQFRTYAAINFDTVHNDIQQMIGIRYDF
;
A
#
# COMPACT_ATOMS: atom_id res chain seq x y z
N MET A 1 -22.55 -44.14 22.61
CA MET A 1 -23.20 -43.20 21.70
C MET A 1 -22.62 -41.83 22.02
N ILE A 2 -21.55 -41.46 21.34
CA ILE A 2 -20.83 -40.17 21.55
C ILE A 2 -21.08 -39.37 20.29
N GLU A 3 -21.91 -38.34 20.37
CA GLU A 3 -22.10 -37.37 19.32
C GLU A 3 -20.88 -36.45 19.22
N VAL A 4 -20.18 -36.52 18.11
CA VAL A 4 -19.12 -35.61 17.75
C VAL A 4 -19.79 -34.37 17.20
N ILE A 5 -19.72 -33.25 17.93
CA ILE A 5 -20.17 -31.94 17.48
C ILE A 5 -19.15 -31.44 16.45
N LEU A 6 -19.51 -31.50 15.18
CA LEU A 6 -18.82 -30.82 14.09
C LEU A 6 -19.07 -29.30 14.22
N ILE A 7 -18.17 -28.58 14.86
CA ILE A 7 -18.15 -27.12 14.83
C ILE A 7 -17.67 -26.68 13.47
N SER A 8 -18.57 -26.05 12.74
CA SER A 8 -18.46 -25.55 11.38
C SER A 8 -17.28 -24.60 11.21
N SER A 9 -16.34 -24.98 10.36
CA SER A 9 -15.15 -24.24 9.94
C SER A 9 -15.42 -23.03 9.01
N LYS A 10 -16.61 -22.43 9.09
CA LYS A 10 -17.01 -21.30 8.21
C LYS A 10 -16.79 -19.90 8.77
N LYS A 11 -16.24 -19.75 9.98
CA LYS A 11 -16.03 -18.44 10.62
C LYS A 11 -14.58 -17.91 10.58
N LEU A 12 -13.63 -18.67 10.05
CA LEU A 12 -12.20 -18.27 10.04
C LEU A 12 -11.79 -17.38 8.87
N ALA A 13 -12.69 -17.09 7.93
CA ALA A 13 -12.36 -16.32 6.71
C ALA A 13 -12.55 -14.80 6.85
N LEU A 14 -13.06 -14.28 7.97
CA LEU A 14 -13.42 -12.86 8.09
C LEU A 14 -12.31 -11.99 8.68
N GLY A 15 -11.37 -12.56 9.42
CA GLY A 15 -10.25 -11.80 10.03
C GLY A 15 -9.10 -11.47 9.08
N MET A 16 -8.97 -12.15 7.94
CA MET A 16 -7.89 -11.96 6.97
C MET A 16 -8.10 -10.81 5.98
N LEU A 17 -9.22 -10.09 6.05
CA LEU A 17 -9.56 -9.09 5.01
C LEU A 17 -9.02 -7.68 5.28
N CYS A 18 -8.45 -7.42 6.44
CA CYS A 18 -8.06 -6.06 6.84
C CYS A 18 -6.60 -5.67 6.56
N LEU A 19 -5.72 -6.63 6.26
CA LEU A 19 -4.32 -6.35 5.88
C LEU A 19 -3.93 -6.91 4.52
N ALA A 20 -4.85 -7.56 3.80
CA ALA A 20 -4.72 -7.62 2.38
C ALA A 20 -4.77 -6.16 1.91
N THR A 21 -3.58 -5.53 1.84
CA THR A 21 -3.37 -4.36 1.01
C THR A 21 -4.34 -4.47 -0.14
N VAL A 22 -4.99 -3.38 -0.50
CA VAL A 22 -5.72 -3.22 -1.75
C VAL A 22 -4.75 -3.26 -2.97
N SER A 23 -3.71 -4.03 -2.90
CA SER A 23 -3.17 -4.78 -4.00
C SER A 23 -4.29 -5.76 -4.36
N GLY A 24 -5.28 -5.28 -5.13
CA GLY A 24 -6.31 -6.13 -5.67
C GLY A 24 -5.62 -7.41 -6.09
N THR A 25 -6.10 -8.54 -5.60
CA THR A 25 -5.65 -9.84 -6.09
C THR A 25 -5.74 -9.75 -7.61
N VAL A 26 -4.61 -9.39 -8.21
CA VAL A 26 -4.47 -9.50 -9.65
C VAL A 26 -4.79 -10.95 -9.89
N ASN A 27 -5.81 -11.24 -10.70
CA ASN A 27 -6.05 -12.59 -11.18
C ASN A 27 -4.89 -12.92 -12.12
N ALA A 28 -3.71 -13.13 -11.53
CA ALA A 28 -2.51 -13.47 -12.28
C ALA A 28 -2.75 -14.83 -12.90
N ALA A 29 -2.71 -14.90 -14.21
CA ALA A 29 -2.72 -16.17 -14.92
C ALA A 29 -1.44 -16.91 -14.56
N SER A 30 -1.56 -18.16 -14.15
CA SER A 30 -0.41 -19.04 -13.99
C SER A 30 0.06 -19.44 -15.39
N LEU A 31 1.20 -18.89 -15.81
CA LEU A 31 1.84 -19.29 -17.08
C LEU A 31 2.47 -20.67 -16.97
N TYR A 32 2.95 -20.99 -15.79
CA TYR A 32 3.65 -22.24 -15.53
C TYR A 32 3.47 -22.64 -14.07
N LYS A 33 3.15 -23.91 -13.84
CA LYS A 33 3.02 -24.48 -12.51
C LYS A 33 3.43 -25.95 -12.53
N THR A 34 4.36 -26.30 -11.66
CA THR A 34 4.73 -27.67 -11.29
C THR A 34 4.55 -27.85 -9.80
N ASP A 35 4.92 -29.00 -9.26
CA ASP A 35 4.90 -29.25 -7.83
C ASP A 35 5.86 -28.33 -7.04
N ASP A 36 6.97 -27.93 -7.68
CA ASP A 36 8.02 -27.16 -7.02
C ASP A 36 8.10 -25.69 -7.49
N SER A 37 7.49 -25.33 -8.60
CA SER A 37 7.66 -23.98 -9.17
C SER A 37 6.39 -23.46 -9.76
N LYS A 38 6.21 -22.12 -9.63
CA LYS A 38 5.12 -21.39 -10.27
C LYS A 38 5.63 -20.07 -10.86
N LEU A 39 5.13 -19.71 -12.02
CA LEU A 39 5.33 -18.43 -12.69
C LEU A 39 3.98 -17.84 -13.02
N ASN A 40 3.73 -16.64 -12.54
CA ASN A 40 2.47 -15.92 -12.76
C ASN A 40 2.74 -14.63 -13.53
N ILE A 41 1.81 -14.30 -14.43
CA ILE A 41 1.72 -13.00 -15.08
C ILE A 41 0.38 -12.39 -14.76
N GLY A 42 0.38 -11.10 -14.49
CA GLY A 42 -0.83 -10.35 -14.24
C GLY A 42 -0.56 -8.86 -14.42
N GLY A 43 -1.59 -8.08 -14.32
CA GLY A 43 -1.44 -6.66 -14.51
C GLY A 43 -2.77 -5.93 -14.53
N ARG A 44 -2.73 -4.72 -15.07
CA ARG A 44 -3.93 -3.92 -15.28
C ARG A 44 -3.75 -2.94 -16.42
N VAL A 45 -4.84 -2.63 -17.08
CA VAL A 45 -4.99 -1.47 -17.95
C VAL A 45 -5.99 -0.54 -17.30
N GLU A 46 -5.64 0.73 -17.20
CA GLU A 46 -6.47 1.73 -16.54
C GLU A 46 -6.49 3.01 -17.39
N ALA A 47 -7.66 3.29 -17.98
CA ALA A 47 -7.92 4.57 -18.62
C ALA A 47 -8.49 5.51 -17.56
N ARG A 48 -7.89 6.71 -17.43
CA ARG A 48 -8.38 7.72 -16.47
C ARG A 48 -8.07 9.12 -16.94
N ALA A 49 -9.05 10.00 -16.77
CA ALA A 49 -8.95 11.40 -17.05
C ALA A 49 -9.12 12.20 -15.75
N GLU A 50 -8.29 13.20 -15.59
CA GLU A 50 -8.34 14.15 -14.50
C GLU A 50 -8.67 15.54 -15.04
N ASN A 51 -9.67 16.17 -14.47
CA ASN A 51 -9.96 17.59 -14.67
C ASN A 51 -9.39 18.36 -13.47
N ASN A 52 -8.50 19.31 -13.74
CA ASN A 52 -7.91 20.20 -12.76
C ASN A 52 -8.14 21.64 -13.26
N ASP A 53 -9.14 22.30 -12.66
CA ASP A 53 -9.64 23.64 -12.91
C ASP A 53 -9.97 24.00 -14.37
N HIS A 54 -9.11 23.73 -15.35
CA HIS A 54 -9.33 24.16 -16.74
C HIS A 54 -8.80 23.15 -17.77
N ASP A 55 -8.03 22.15 -17.32
CA ASP A 55 -7.37 21.21 -18.22
C ASP A 55 -7.75 19.77 -17.92
N ILE A 56 -8.10 19.03 -18.99
CA ILE A 56 -8.29 17.58 -18.90
C ILE A 56 -6.96 16.89 -19.23
N SER A 57 -6.44 16.18 -18.25
CA SER A 57 -5.21 15.40 -18.36
C SER A 57 -5.51 13.91 -18.52
N ASP A 58 -4.90 13.28 -19.53
CA ASP A 58 -4.88 11.82 -19.65
C ASP A 58 -3.82 11.25 -18.70
N LEU A 59 -4.29 10.54 -17.67
CA LEU A 59 -3.45 9.84 -16.68
C LEU A 59 -3.49 8.33 -16.86
N SER A 60 -3.90 7.85 -18.02
CA SER A 60 -4.02 6.42 -18.35
C SER A 60 -2.69 5.69 -18.16
N ARG A 61 -2.77 4.43 -17.72
CA ARG A 61 -1.59 3.63 -17.43
C ARG A 61 -1.87 2.13 -17.60
N THR A 62 -0.80 1.42 -17.89
CA THR A 62 -0.78 -0.05 -17.88
C THR A 62 0.26 -0.50 -16.87
N ARG A 63 -0.02 -1.56 -16.13
CA ARG A 63 0.97 -2.28 -15.30
C ARG A 63 1.06 -3.72 -15.76
N LEU A 64 2.28 -4.20 -15.84
CA LEU A 64 2.60 -5.61 -16.05
C LEU A 64 3.38 -6.10 -14.83
N LYS A 65 2.95 -7.23 -14.27
CA LYS A 65 3.62 -7.90 -13.14
C LYS A 65 3.92 -9.35 -13.52
N ILE A 66 5.15 -9.75 -13.30
CA ILE A 66 5.63 -11.12 -13.39
C ILE A 66 6.12 -11.52 -12.01
N SER A 67 5.71 -12.67 -11.51
CA SER A 67 6.17 -13.20 -10.23
C SER A 67 6.44 -14.69 -10.30
N GLY A 68 7.58 -15.10 -9.79
CA GLY A 68 8.01 -16.50 -9.69
C GLY A 68 8.23 -16.92 -8.24
N GLU A 69 7.94 -18.19 -7.97
CA GLU A 69 8.27 -18.86 -6.71
C GLU A 69 8.71 -20.28 -7.04
N THR A 70 9.81 -20.74 -6.42
CA THR A 70 10.30 -22.11 -6.55
C THR A 70 10.74 -22.63 -5.19
N LYS A 71 10.37 -23.86 -4.86
CA LYS A 71 10.80 -24.53 -3.63
C LYS A 71 12.31 -24.78 -3.67
N LEU A 72 12.98 -24.45 -2.61
CA LEU A 72 14.39 -24.76 -2.36
C LEU A 72 14.51 -25.90 -1.32
N THR A 73 13.62 -25.89 -0.33
CA THR A 73 13.42 -26.96 0.66
C THR A 73 11.92 -27.09 0.93
N GLU A 74 11.52 -27.94 1.88
CA GLU A 74 10.11 -28.09 2.28
C GLU A 74 9.51 -26.77 2.84
N THR A 75 10.33 -25.93 3.47
CA THR A 75 9.89 -24.71 4.15
C THR A 75 10.43 -23.42 3.52
N ILE A 76 11.38 -23.50 2.58
CA ILE A 76 12.02 -22.33 1.97
C ILE A 76 11.75 -22.33 0.47
N SER A 77 11.30 -21.19 -0.05
CA SER A 77 11.17 -20.92 -1.47
C SER A 77 12.03 -19.74 -1.91
N GLY A 78 12.59 -19.80 -3.10
CA GLY A 78 13.11 -18.66 -3.83
C GLY A 78 11.95 -17.88 -4.45
N ILE A 79 11.97 -16.56 -4.38
CA ILE A 79 10.92 -15.68 -4.93
C ILE A 79 11.55 -14.58 -5.78
N GLY A 80 10.85 -14.19 -6.86
CA GLY A 80 11.24 -13.06 -7.70
C GLY A 80 10.02 -12.31 -8.21
N VAL A 81 10.11 -10.98 -8.28
CA VAL A 81 9.03 -10.11 -8.77
C VAL A 81 9.59 -9.02 -9.65
N PHE A 82 8.95 -8.85 -10.80
CA PHE A 82 9.10 -7.69 -11.68
C PHE A 82 7.75 -7.03 -11.87
N GLU A 83 7.66 -5.71 -11.71
CA GLU A 83 6.47 -4.91 -12.03
C GLU A 83 6.87 -3.59 -12.70
N GLN A 84 6.33 -3.36 -13.89
CA GLN A 84 6.55 -2.15 -14.68
C GLN A 84 5.22 -1.42 -14.88
N GLU A 85 5.22 -0.11 -14.71
CA GLU A 85 4.12 0.79 -15.06
C GLU A 85 4.49 1.61 -16.29
N PHE A 86 3.61 1.62 -17.27
CA PHE A 86 3.70 2.39 -18.50
C PHE A 86 2.59 3.45 -18.51
N LYS A 87 2.94 4.67 -18.87
CA LYS A 87 2.05 5.80 -19.15
C LYS A 87 2.35 6.33 -20.53
N ALA A 88 1.48 7.18 -21.07
CA ALA A 88 1.67 7.74 -22.42
C ALA A 88 3.05 8.40 -22.65
N LYS A 89 3.61 9.06 -21.63
CA LYS A 89 4.86 9.82 -21.74
C LYS A 89 5.97 9.35 -20.78
N SER A 90 5.77 8.26 -20.03
CA SER A 90 6.77 7.81 -19.06
C SER A 90 6.57 6.35 -18.70
N GLU A 91 7.62 5.75 -18.21
CA GLU A 91 7.59 4.42 -17.63
C GLU A 91 8.25 4.41 -16.26
N LYS A 92 7.88 3.46 -15.43
CA LYS A 92 8.43 3.34 -14.08
C LYS A 92 8.46 1.90 -13.63
N THR A 93 9.65 1.38 -13.36
CA THR A 93 9.79 0.12 -12.62
C THR A 93 9.24 0.30 -11.21
N ARG A 94 8.24 -0.49 -10.85
CA ARG A 94 7.62 -0.47 -9.53
C ARG A 94 8.28 -1.47 -8.59
N HIS A 95 8.42 -2.72 -9.05
CA HIS A 95 9.13 -3.76 -8.31
C HIS A 95 10.16 -4.42 -9.22
N LEU A 96 11.31 -4.72 -8.65
CA LEU A 96 12.36 -5.53 -9.25
C LEU A 96 13.20 -6.09 -8.12
N TYR A 97 12.83 -7.25 -7.62
CA TYR A 97 13.52 -7.88 -6.50
C TYR A 97 13.52 -9.40 -6.59
N VAL A 98 14.48 -9.98 -5.89
CA VAL A 98 14.62 -11.41 -5.69
C VAL A 98 14.93 -11.67 -4.22
N GLY A 99 14.56 -12.84 -3.73
CA GLY A 99 14.84 -13.22 -2.36
C GLY A 99 14.31 -14.59 -1.99
N ILE A 100 14.14 -14.79 -0.71
CA ILE A 100 13.62 -16.02 -0.12
C ILE A 100 12.36 -15.76 0.68
N LYS A 101 11.51 -16.78 0.74
CA LYS A 101 10.32 -16.86 1.59
C LYS A 101 10.43 -18.14 2.40
N ALA A 102 10.37 -18.01 3.72
CA ALA A 102 10.27 -19.12 4.65
C ALA A 102 8.81 -19.30 5.08
N ALA A 103 8.27 -20.49 4.91
CA ALA A 103 7.00 -20.88 5.51
C ALA A 103 7.23 -21.18 7.01
N LEU A 104 6.33 -20.71 7.84
CA LEU A 104 6.30 -20.93 9.29
C LEU A 104 4.98 -21.61 9.66
N ASP A 105 4.89 -22.20 10.83
CA ASP A 105 3.69 -22.94 11.27
C ASP A 105 2.40 -22.10 11.15
N ASN A 106 2.48 -20.81 11.48
CA ASN A 106 1.34 -19.89 11.45
C ASN A 106 1.65 -18.63 10.62
N GLY A 107 2.29 -18.78 9.46
CA GLY A 107 2.57 -17.60 8.63
C GLY A 107 3.79 -17.75 7.73
N TYR A 108 4.47 -16.66 7.48
CA TYR A 108 5.68 -16.65 6.65
C TYR A 108 6.62 -15.50 7.00
N ALA A 109 7.87 -15.65 6.62
CA ALA A 109 8.86 -14.57 6.60
C ALA A 109 9.49 -14.46 5.20
N THR A 110 9.83 -13.24 4.80
CA THR A 110 10.55 -12.98 3.55
C THR A 110 11.82 -12.17 3.80
N LEU A 111 12.83 -12.40 2.99
CA LEU A 111 14.01 -11.54 2.89
C LEU A 111 14.30 -11.32 1.41
N VAL A 112 14.21 -10.08 0.95
CA VAL A 112 14.35 -9.72 -0.45
C VAL A 112 15.32 -8.57 -0.65
N TYR A 113 15.98 -8.55 -1.82
CA TYR A 113 16.82 -7.45 -2.24
C TYR A 113 16.44 -6.93 -3.60
N GLY A 114 16.43 -5.60 -3.74
CA GLY A 114 16.12 -4.90 -4.98
C GLY A 114 15.19 -3.71 -4.78
N LYS A 115 14.34 -3.45 -5.78
CA LYS A 115 13.31 -2.40 -5.69
C LYS A 115 12.02 -3.00 -5.15
N THR A 116 11.74 -2.73 -3.89
CA THR A 116 10.57 -3.25 -3.16
C THR A 116 9.92 -2.14 -2.33
N ASP A 117 8.72 -2.40 -1.82
CA ASP A 117 8.06 -1.47 -0.91
C ASP A 117 8.86 -1.31 0.38
N GLY A 118 8.89 -0.07 0.89
CA GLY A 118 9.39 0.22 2.21
C GLY A 118 8.37 -0.09 3.29
N SER A 119 8.85 -0.26 4.51
CA SER A 119 8.03 -0.77 5.63
C SER A 119 6.88 0.14 6.04
N MET A 120 6.97 1.45 5.77
CA MET A 120 5.92 2.41 6.16
C MET A 120 4.58 2.16 5.47
N SER A 121 4.55 1.39 4.37
CA SER A 121 3.30 0.96 3.73
C SER A 121 2.38 0.21 4.71
N VAL A 122 2.94 -0.55 5.64
CA VAL A 122 2.18 -1.30 6.66
C VAL A 122 1.28 -0.38 7.50
N VAL A 123 1.72 0.86 7.75
CA VAL A 123 0.93 1.84 8.52
C VAL A 123 0.03 2.66 7.61
N THR A 124 0.57 3.16 6.50
CA THR A 124 -0.16 4.11 5.65
C THR A 124 -1.30 3.48 4.86
N ASP A 125 -1.27 2.16 4.62
CA ASP A 125 -2.33 1.43 3.95
C ASP A 125 -3.66 1.44 4.74
N ILE A 126 -3.64 1.81 6.04
CA ILE A 126 -4.83 2.02 6.86
C ILE A 126 -5.70 3.15 6.31
N THR A 127 -5.10 4.20 5.76
CA THR A 127 -5.84 5.36 5.22
C THR A 127 -5.73 5.51 3.71
N ASP A 128 -4.78 4.85 3.04
CA ASP A 128 -4.59 4.89 1.58
C ASP A 128 -5.53 3.88 0.87
N ILE A 129 -6.84 4.10 0.96
CA ILE A 129 -7.88 3.17 0.46
C ILE A 129 -8.78 3.75 -0.64
N GLN A 130 -8.59 5.01 -1.01
CA GLN A 130 -9.33 5.69 -2.06
C GLN A 130 -8.91 5.20 -3.46
N ALA A 131 -9.83 5.40 -4.42
CA ALA A 131 -9.60 5.03 -5.81
C ALA A 131 -8.53 5.90 -6.50
N ALA A 132 -8.48 7.19 -6.17
CA ALA A 132 -7.60 8.16 -6.82
C ALA A 132 -6.85 9.05 -5.84
N TYR A 133 -7.55 9.87 -5.10
CA TYR A 133 -6.99 10.84 -4.16
C TYR A 133 -6.99 10.25 -2.75
N GLY A 134 -6.21 10.80 -1.84
CA GLY A 134 -6.13 10.40 -0.44
C GLY A 134 -4.71 10.40 0.09
N ALA A 135 -4.52 9.92 1.32
CA ALA A 135 -3.23 9.80 1.97
C ALA A 135 -2.43 11.13 2.01
N VAL A 136 -3.09 12.23 2.36
CA VAL A 136 -2.50 13.57 2.39
C VAL A 136 -1.38 13.66 3.43
N ALA A 137 -1.64 13.21 4.65
CA ALA A 137 -0.65 13.15 5.73
C ALA A 137 0.24 11.90 5.64
N ALA A 138 -0.26 10.83 5.02
CA ALA A 138 0.43 9.56 4.89
C ALA A 138 1.51 9.53 3.81
N ASP A 139 1.97 10.69 3.30
CA ASP A 139 3.07 10.73 2.35
C ASP A 139 4.39 10.32 3.03
N LYS A 140 4.99 9.27 2.49
CA LYS A 140 6.18 8.63 3.04
C LYS A 140 7.46 9.24 2.50
N PHE A 141 8.47 9.36 3.33
CA PHE A 141 9.83 9.62 2.83
C PHE A 141 10.31 8.48 1.90
N LYS A 142 11.25 8.79 1.02
CA LYS A 142 11.73 7.87 -0.02
C LYS A 142 12.10 6.48 0.55
N VAL A 143 12.77 6.42 1.72
CA VAL A 143 13.14 5.15 2.37
C VAL A 143 11.93 4.32 2.81
N GLY A 144 10.82 4.95 3.17
CA GLY A 144 9.57 4.29 3.54
C GLY A 144 8.67 3.97 2.36
N LYS A 145 9.01 4.48 1.17
CA LYS A 145 8.33 4.20 -0.11
C LYS A 145 9.01 3.02 -0.83
N ARG A 146 8.64 2.83 -2.07
CA ARG A 146 9.26 1.88 -2.98
C ARG A 146 10.57 2.45 -3.52
N VAL A 147 11.68 1.88 -3.08
CA VAL A 147 13.04 2.34 -3.40
C VAL A 147 13.90 1.17 -3.87
N ALA A 148 14.81 1.45 -4.82
CA ALA A 148 15.82 0.49 -5.26
C ALA A 148 16.93 0.33 -4.20
N ASN A 149 17.83 -0.63 -4.42
CA ASN A 149 18.96 -0.90 -3.53
C ASN A 149 18.51 -1.15 -2.07
N SER A 150 17.36 -1.82 -1.92
CA SER A 150 16.73 -2.07 -0.63
C SER A 150 16.83 -3.54 -0.24
N LEU A 151 17.35 -3.81 0.94
CA LEU A 151 17.20 -5.09 1.64
C LEU A 151 15.96 -4.96 2.53
N ALA A 152 14.96 -5.81 2.32
CA ALA A 152 13.70 -5.75 3.04
C ALA A 152 13.30 -7.12 3.58
N THR A 153 12.72 -7.12 4.77
CA THR A 153 12.16 -8.30 5.40
C THR A 153 10.72 -8.02 5.83
N THR A 154 9.87 -9.03 5.71
CA THR A 154 8.50 -8.99 6.22
C THR A 154 8.20 -10.31 6.89
N TYR A 155 7.63 -10.25 8.07
CA TYR A 155 6.98 -11.35 8.77
C TYR A 155 5.48 -11.09 8.81
N ALA A 156 4.68 -12.10 8.48
CA ALA A 156 3.23 -12.05 8.63
C ALA A 156 2.72 -13.39 9.15
N ASN A 157 1.72 -13.35 10.03
CA ASN A 157 1.11 -14.54 10.59
C ASN A 157 -0.42 -14.54 10.52
N ASP A 158 -1.01 -15.71 10.78
CA ASP A 158 -2.46 -15.96 10.73
C ASP A 158 -3.23 -15.25 11.87
N PHE A 159 -2.53 -14.73 12.88
CA PHE A 159 -3.11 -13.96 13.99
C PHE A 159 -3.21 -12.47 13.68
N GLY A 160 -2.96 -12.08 12.42
CA GLY A 160 -3.07 -10.70 11.96
C GLY A 160 -1.89 -9.80 12.33
N THR A 161 -0.75 -10.39 12.71
CA THR A 161 0.50 -9.63 12.91
C THR A 161 1.22 -9.45 11.58
N THR A 162 1.66 -8.25 11.27
CA THR A 162 2.62 -7.96 10.20
C THR A 162 3.75 -7.11 10.76
N LEU A 163 4.99 -7.56 10.59
CA LEU A 163 6.20 -6.79 10.91
C LEU A 163 7.02 -6.63 9.64
N SER A 164 7.51 -5.43 9.38
CA SER A 164 8.34 -5.15 8.22
C SER A 164 9.50 -4.24 8.58
N ALA A 165 10.65 -4.49 8.00
CA ALA A 165 11.82 -3.63 8.11
C ALA A 165 12.54 -3.57 6.76
N ASN A 166 13.09 -2.41 6.42
CA ASN A 166 13.98 -2.29 5.27
C ASN A 166 15.14 -1.33 5.55
N TYR A 167 16.25 -1.63 4.89
CA TYR A 167 17.39 -0.75 4.75
C TYR A 167 17.64 -0.51 3.27
N ALA A 168 17.73 0.75 2.86
CA ALA A 168 18.03 1.12 1.49
C ALA A 168 19.36 1.88 1.44
N GLY A 169 20.27 1.43 0.58
CA GLY A 169 21.51 2.12 0.29
C GLY A 169 21.28 3.40 -0.52
N ALA A 170 22.31 4.23 -0.65
CA ALA A 170 22.28 5.41 -1.47
C ALA A 170 21.92 5.07 -2.94
N GLU A 171 21.15 5.93 -3.59
CA GLU A 171 20.75 5.78 -4.98
C GLU A 171 21.36 6.93 -5.82
N GLY A 172 22.07 6.53 -6.90
CA GLY A 172 22.60 7.48 -7.89
C GLY A 172 24.04 7.92 -7.66
N LYS A 173 24.66 8.41 -8.77
CA LYS A 173 26.04 8.94 -8.77
C LYS A 173 26.13 10.40 -8.27
N ASN A 174 25.00 11.11 -8.26
CA ASN A 174 24.93 12.49 -7.81
C ASN A 174 24.59 12.50 -6.31
N LYS A 175 25.57 12.89 -5.50
CA LYS A 175 25.35 13.13 -4.07
C LYS A 175 24.26 14.18 -3.91
N GLY A 176 23.14 13.83 -3.29
CA GLY A 176 22.10 14.79 -2.96
C GLY A 176 20.66 14.29 -3.06
N ASP A 177 20.38 13.23 -3.84
CA ASP A 177 18.99 12.80 -4.04
C ASP A 177 18.51 11.81 -2.98
N PHE A 178 19.36 10.87 -2.55
CA PHE A 178 19.02 9.88 -1.53
C PHE A 178 20.29 9.19 -1.02
N ASP A 179 20.67 9.46 0.21
CA ASP A 179 21.87 8.90 0.85
C ASP A 179 21.58 7.59 1.63
N GLY A 180 20.43 6.98 1.38
CA GLY A 180 20.03 5.77 2.07
C GLY A 180 19.21 6.04 3.34
N GLY A 181 18.94 4.96 4.07
CA GLY A 181 18.19 5.02 5.32
C GLY A 181 17.53 3.68 5.65
N PHE A 182 16.68 3.70 6.66
CA PHE A 182 15.91 2.53 7.06
C PHE A 182 14.49 2.91 7.45
N SER A 183 13.59 1.94 7.38
CA SER A 183 12.28 2.01 8.03
C SER A 183 11.91 0.69 8.69
N ILE A 184 11.09 0.78 9.70
CA ILE A 184 10.50 -0.35 10.42
C ILE A 184 9.04 -0.03 10.72
N ALA A 185 8.17 -1.02 10.57
CA ALA A 185 6.77 -0.87 10.89
C ALA A 185 6.17 -2.20 11.33
N GLY A 186 5.09 -2.11 12.11
CA GLY A 186 4.31 -3.26 12.50
C GLY A 186 2.83 -2.92 12.53
N ALA A 187 2.00 -3.92 12.25
CA ALA A 187 0.56 -3.85 12.40
C ALA A 187 0.04 -5.12 13.09
N GLN A 188 -1.05 -4.95 13.83
CA GLN A 188 -1.72 -6.02 14.54
C GLN A 188 -3.24 -5.88 14.43
N ALA A 189 -3.89 -6.91 13.89
CA ALA A 189 -5.33 -7.09 14.02
C ALA A 189 -5.65 -7.59 15.43
N ILE A 190 -6.68 -7.04 16.07
CA ILE A 190 -7.01 -7.34 17.48
C ILE A 190 -8.15 -8.37 17.51
N GLY A 191 -7.79 -9.63 17.45
CA GLY A 191 -8.74 -10.75 17.44
C GLY A 191 -9.89 -10.52 16.45
N ASP A 192 -11.10 -10.85 16.82
CA ASP A 192 -12.32 -10.67 16.02
C ASP A 192 -12.98 -9.29 16.23
N SER A 193 -12.33 -8.35 16.89
CA SER A 193 -12.89 -7.02 17.22
C SER A 193 -13.12 -6.11 16.01
N GLY A 194 -12.50 -6.42 14.87
CA GLY A 194 -12.47 -5.56 13.69
C GLY A 194 -11.43 -4.42 13.78
N PHE A 195 -10.74 -4.25 14.91
CA PHE A 195 -9.68 -3.25 15.05
C PHE A 195 -8.35 -3.75 14.50
N THR A 196 -7.63 -2.84 13.85
CA THR A 196 -6.23 -3.02 13.45
C THR A 196 -5.44 -1.80 13.91
N THR A 197 -4.34 -2.01 14.59
CA THR A 197 -3.39 -0.96 14.99
C THR A 197 -2.11 -1.11 14.20
N ALA A 198 -1.45 0.01 13.89
CA ALA A 198 -0.15 0.00 13.24
C ALA A 198 0.73 1.15 13.73
N ILE A 199 2.03 0.92 13.71
CA ILE A 199 3.04 1.90 14.08
C ILE A 199 4.25 1.75 13.16
N GLY A 200 4.89 2.87 12.81
CA GLY A 200 6.06 2.85 11.94
C GLY A 200 7.01 4.01 12.20
N TYR A 201 8.27 3.77 11.87
CA TYR A 201 9.32 4.76 11.92
C TYR A 201 10.22 4.64 10.69
N ALA A 202 10.56 5.79 10.10
CA ALA A 202 11.50 5.90 9.00
C ALA A 202 12.55 6.98 9.28
N LYS A 203 13.81 6.66 8.97
CA LYS A 203 14.92 7.62 9.03
C LYS A 203 15.68 7.56 7.72
N GLN A 204 15.63 8.67 6.99
CA GLN A 204 16.42 8.86 5.78
C GLN A 204 17.74 9.54 6.15
N ALA A 205 18.85 9.03 5.63
CA ALA A 205 20.17 9.58 5.84
C ALA A 205 20.28 11.01 5.28
N LYS A 206 21.31 11.71 5.73
CA LYS A 206 21.51 13.12 5.44
C LYS A 206 21.65 13.38 3.93
N VAL A 207 20.74 14.20 3.41
CA VAL A 207 20.95 14.92 2.17
C VAL A 207 21.40 16.32 2.56
N GLN A 208 22.56 16.77 2.08
CA GLN A 208 23.12 18.08 2.44
C GLN A 208 23.17 18.32 3.97
N GLN A 209 23.70 17.35 4.71
CA GLN A 209 23.87 17.33 6.18
C GLN A 209 22.56 17.28 7.00
N GLN A 210 21.40 17.04 6.43
CA GLN A 210 20.13 17.00 7.18
C GLN A 210 19.40 15.67 7.01
N SER A 211 19.11 15.01 8.12
CA SER A 211 18.30 13.80 8.14
C SER A 211 16.79 14.13 8.08
N LYS A 212 16.02 13.23 7.49
CA LYS A 212 14.56 13.22 7.58
C LYS A 212 14.12 12.08 8.47
N GLN A 213 13.12 12.32 9.32
CA GLN A 213 12.54 11.32 10.21
C GLN A 213 11.03 11.39 10.10
N GLN A 214 10.38 10.24 10.13
CA GLN A 214 8.93 10.11 10.10
C GLN A 214 8.51 9.06 11.11
N PHE A 215 7.49 9.37 11.88
CA PHE A 215 6.84 8.48 12.82
C PHE A 215 5.34 8.49 12.52
N ASP A 216 4.76 7.32 12.33
CA ASP A 216 3.35 7.15 12.00
C ASP A 216 2.68 6.20 13.00
N ILE A 217 1.44 6.52 13.36
CA ILE A 217 0.52 5.64 14.09
C ILE A 217 -0.78 5.56 13.31
N GLY A 218 -1.31 4.37 13.12
CA GLY A 218 -2.56 4.13 12.42
C GLY A 218 -3.53 3.27 13.23
N LEU A 219 -4.83 3.53 13.06
CA LEU A 219 -5.91 2.73 13.60
C LEU A 219 -6.96 2.51 12.53
N GLY A 220 -7.27 1.25 12.23
CA GLY A 220 -8.35 0.81 11.36
C GLY A 220 -9.45 0.13 12.15
N TYR A 221 -10.70 0.29 11.72
CA TYR A 221 -11.84 -0.41 12.27
C TYR A 221 -12.79 -0.88 11.16
N GLN A 222 -13.02 -2.18 11.08
CA GLN A 222 -13.96 -2.80 10.15
C GLN A 222 -15.21 -3.24 10.92
N LEU A 223 -16.34 -2.67 10.55
CA LEU A 223 -17.65 -3.05 11.08
C LEU A 223 -18.58 -3.39 9.92
N ASP A 224 -18.82 -4.68 9.65
CA ASP A 224 -19.63 -5.16 8.53
C ASP A 224 -19.27 -4.45 7.21
N LYS A 225 -20.12 -3.55 6.73
CA LYS A 225 -19.94 -2.81 5.47
C LYS A 225 -19.15 -1.51 5.63
N LEU A 226 -18.92 -1.05 6.85
CA LEU A 226 -18.24 0.20 7.17
C LEU A 226 -16.78 -0.08 7.54
N TYR A 227 -15.86 0.65 6.93
CA TYR A 227 -14.48 0.75 7.35
C TYR A 227 -14.16 2.18 7.75
N LEU A 228 -13.49 2.35 8.87
CA LEU A 228 -12.94 3.62 9.36
C LEU A 228 -11.43 3.47 9.51
N GLY A 229 -10.68 4.44 9.01
CA GLY A 229 -9.23 4.49 9.15
C GLY A 229 -8.78 5.86 9.64
N THR A 230 -7.81 5.89 10.53
CA THR A 230 -7.13 7.13 10.91
C THR A 230 -5.64 6.90 11.02
N LEU A 231 -4.87 7.93 10.70
CA LEU A 231 -3.42 7.95 10.78
C LEU A 231 -2.97 9.29 11.36
N TYR A 232 -2.01 9.24 12.27
CA TYR A 232 -1.24 10.39 12.71
C TYR A 232 0.20 10.23 12.21
N THR A 233 0.76 11.29 11.66
CA THR A 233 2.18 11.36 11.28
C THR A 233 2.88 12.52 11.97
N ARG A 234 4.12 12.27 12.35
CA ARG A 234 5.06 13.32 12.76
C ARG A 234 6.31 13.23 11.92
N GLN A 235 6.61 14.30 11.20
CA GLN A 235 7.74 14.37 10.29
C GLN A 235 8.73 15.43 10.76
N LYS A 236 10.02 15.15 10.63
CA LYS A 236 11.10 16.10 10.87
C LYS A 236 11.94 16.23 9.61
N VAL A 237 11.97 17.42 9.02
CA VAL A 237 12.66 17.73 7.77
C VAL A 237 13.45 19.01 7.96
N LYS A 238 14.77 18.95 7.77
CA LYS A 238 15.64 20.15 7.87
C LYS A 238 15.49 20.92 9.19
N GLY A 239 15.30 20.19 10.30
CA GLY A 239 15.11 20.81 11.62
C GLY A 239 13.69 21.28 11.91
N LYS A 240 12.83 21.41 10.89
CA LYS A 240 11.42 21.74 11.05
C LYS A 240 10.61 20.48 11.37
N THR A 241 9.60 20.64 12.21
CA THR A 241 8.68 19.55 12.58
C THR A 241 7.34 19.80 11.87
N GLY A 242 6.78 18.73 11.27
CA GLY A 242 5.43 18.70 10.75
C GLY A 242 4.61 17.64 11.48
N ASN A 243 3.33 17.92 11.68
CA ASN A 243 2.36 16.97 12.19
C ASN A 243 1.20 16.88 11.21
N GLY A 244 0.63 15.69 11.05
CA GLY A 244 -0.47 15.49 10.12
C GLY A 244 -1.41 14.39 10.56
N TYR A 245 -2.60 14.42 9.98
CA TYR A 245 -3.67 13.47 10.21
C TYR A 245 -4.33 13.09 8.90
N ASP A 246 -4.62 11.80 8.74
CA ASP A 246 -5.58 11.32 7.76
C ASP A 246 -6.74 10.62 8.48
N VAL A 247 -7.95 10.86 8.02
CA VAL A 247 -9.15 10.15 8.45
C VAL A 247 -9.90 9.72 7.19
N VAL A 248 -10.34 8.47 7.15
CA VAL A 248 -11.06 7.92 6.01
C VAL A 248 -12.23 7.06 6.48
N ALA A 249 -13.34 7.15 5.77
CA ALA A 249 -14.48 6.25 5.92
C ALA A 249 -14.83 5.64 4.56
N ALA A 250 -15.03 4.34 4.53
CA ALA A 250 -15.49 3.63 3.34
C ALA A 250 -16.71 2.77 3.66
N TYR A 251 -17.72 2.85 2.82
CA TYR A 251 -18.96 2.10 2.99
C TYR A 251 -19.29 1.27 1.75
N LYS A 252 -19.47 -0.03 1.93
CA LYS A 252 -19.95 -0.95 0.89
C LYS A 252 -21.47 -0.83 0.79
N ILE A 253 -21.96 -0.03 -0.15
CA ILE A 253 -23.40 0.19 -0.37
C ILE A 253 -24.06 -1.15 -0.70
N ASN A 254 -23.47 -1.89 -1.63
CA ASN A 254 -23.87 -3.26 -2.00
C ASN A 254 -22.66 -4.05 -2.53
N SER A 255 -22.89 -5.17 -3.23
CA SER A 255 -21.82 -6.01 -3.80
C SER A 255 -21.02 -5.34 -4.92
N ILE A 256 -21.57 -4.29 -5.54
CA ILE A 256 -20.97 -3.58 -6.68
C ILE A 256 -20.37 -2.25 -6.22
N TYR A 257 -21.09 -1.44 -5.46
CA TYR A 257 -20.74 -0.06 -5.15
C TYR A 257 -20.10 0.11 -3.77
N LYS A 258 -18.99 0.83 -3.73
CA LYS A 258 -18.31 1.32 -2.52
C LYS A 258 -18.14 2.82 -2.62
N ALA A 259 -18.55 3.58 -1.62
CA ALA A 259 -18.26 5.00 -1.46
C ALA A 259 -17.15 5.18 -0.41
N THR A 260 -16.26 6.14 -0.63
CA THR A 260 -15.19 6.50 0.30
C THR A 260 -15.14 8.01 0.44
N ILE A 261 -14.92 8.49 1.66
CA ILE A 261 -14.65 9.90 1.96
C ILE A 261 -13.41 9.96 2.84
N GLY A 262 -12.58 10.97 2.63
CA GLY A 262 -11.36 11.19 3.40
C GLY A 262 -11.11 12.66 3.68
N PHE A 263 -10.40 12.90 4.75
CA PHE A 263 -9.81 14.19 5.11
C PHE A 263 -8.36 13.96 5.50
N GLY A 264 -7.47 14.82 5.03
CA GLY A 264 -6.07 14.80 5.43
C GLY A 264 -5.50 16.19 5.57
N GLU A 265 -4.58 16.31 6.51
CA GLU A 265 -3.86 17.54 6.82
C GLU A 265 -2.42 17.23 7.22
N LEU A 266 -1.48 18.00 6.70
CA LEU A 266 -0.07 17.95 7.09
C LEU A 266 0.45 19.39 7.21
N ASN A 267 0.76 19.81 8.44
CA ASN A 267 1.22 21.14 8.78
C ASN A 267 2.70 21.10 9.17
N PHE A 268 3.50 21.94 8.56
CA PHE A 268 4.91 22.16 8.91
C PHE A 268 5.13 23.57 9.42
N ASP A 269 5.95 23.70 10.46
CA ASP A 269 6.40 25.01 10.91
C ASP A 269 7.00 25.83 9.76
N GLN A 270 6.41 26.97 9.41
CA GLN A 270 6.86 27.93 8.38
C GLN A 270 6.96 27.35 6.93
N VAL A 271 6.09 26.43 6.58
CA VAL A 271 5.94 25.91 5.21
C VAL A 271 4.45 25.87 4.91
N ASP A 272 4.08 25.93 3.64
CA ASP A 272 2.69 25.81 3.24
C ASP A 272 2.10 24.49 3.73
N ASP A 273 0.95 24.60 4.41
CA ASP A 273 0.18 23.48 4.87
C ASP A 273 -0.42 22.73 3.69
N THR A 274 -0.62 21.44 3.84
CA THR A 274 -1.40 20.64 2.90
C THR A 274 -2.65 20.18 3.60
N ARG A 275 -3.81 20.46 3.03
CA ARG A 275 -5.11 20.03 3.59
C ARG A 275 -6.09 19.75 2.47
N ALA A 276 -6.69 18.58 2.49
CA ALA A 276 -7.66 18.20 1.46
C ALA A 276 -8.81 17.37 2.02
N VAL A 277 -9.98 17.55 1.41
CA VAL A 277 -11.13 16.67 1.53
C VAL A 277 -11.28 15.93 0.20
N ASN A 278 -11.44 14.62 0.25
CA ASN A 278 -11.59 13.81 -0.94
C ASN A 278 -12.73 12.80 -0.78
N ALA A 279 -13.33 12.43 -1.90
CA ALA A 279 -14.37 11.41 -1.94
C ALA A 279 -14.27 10.62 -3.25
N ASP A 280 -14.67 9.37 -3.21
CA ASP A 280 -14.82 8.54 -4.40
C ASP A 280 -16.01 7.60 -4.30
N ILE A 281 -16.50 7.20 -5.48
CA ILE A 281 -17.39 6.07 -5.65
C ILE A 281 -16.75 5.10 -6.63
N THR A 282 -16.63 3.84 -6.22
CA THR A 282 -16.09 2.76 -7.03
C THR A 282 -17.19 1.73 -7.29
N ALA A 283 -17.41 1.37 -8.57
CA ALA A 283 -18.24 0.24 -8.98
C ALA A 283 -17.34 -0.92 -9.41
N ARG A 284 -17.33 -2.01 -8.66
CA ARG A 284 -16.66 -3.27 -9.00
C ARG A 284 -17.67 -4.21 -9.65
N TRP A 285 -17.67 -4.28 -10.96
CA TRP A 285 -18.61 -5.08 -11.75
C TRP A 285 -18.35 -6.58 -11.65
N ASN A 286 -17.06 -6.93 -11.55
CA ASN A 286 -16.58 -8.30 -11.28
C ASN A 286 -15.16 -8.24 -10.70
N SER A 287 -14.48 -9.39 -10.57
CA SER A 287 -13.11 -9.46 -10.05
C SER A 287 -12.07 -8.72 -10.89
N GLN A 288 -12.34 -8.53 -12.19
CA GLN A 288 -11.41 -7.97 -13.16
C GLN A 288 -11.74 -6.54 -13.56
N PHE A 289 -13.02 -6.12 -13.53
CA PHE A 289 -13.46 -4.85 -14.09
C PHE A 289 -14.09 -3.94 -13.06
N ARG A 290 -13.59 -2.69 -13.03
CA ARG A 290 -14.14 -1.63 -12.17
C ARG A 290 -14.13 -0.29 -12.85
N THR A 291 -15.05 0.58 -12.40
CA THR A 291 -15.11 1.99 -12.75
C THR A 291 -15.13 2.82 -11.48
N TYR A 292 -14.64 4.04 -11.54
CA TYR A 292 -14.69 4.96 -10.41
C TYR A 292 -14.80 6.42 -10.84
N ALA A 293 -15.34 7.23 -9.94
CA ALA A 293 -15.28 8.68 -9.99
C ALA A 293 -14.78 9.18 -8.63
N ALA A 294 -13.91 10.20 -8.66
CA ALA A 294 -13.32 10.76 -7.47
C ALA A 294 -13.22 12.29 -7.58
N ILE A 295 -13.27 12.93 -6.42
CA ILE A 295 -13.08 14.38 -6.27
C ILE A 295 -12.09 14.64 -5.13
N ASN A 296 -11.26 15.64 -5.30
CA ASN A 296 -10.37 16.16 -4.27
C ASN A 296 -10.53 17.69 -4.21
N PHE A 297 -10.68 18.20 -3.01
CA PHE A 297 -10.72 19.62 -2.73
C PHE A 297 -9.54 19.99 -1.84
N ASP A 298 -8.52 20.64 -2.43
CA ASP A 298 -7.42 21.27 -1.69
C ASP A 298 -7.94 22.54 -1.03
N THR A 299 -8.10 22.52 0.29
CA THR A 299 -8.65 23.64 1.06
C THR A 299 -7.63 24.75 1.32
N VAL A 300 -6.36 24.53 1.06
CA VAL A 300 -5.30 25.54 1.20
C VAL A 300 -5.23 26.42 -0.03
N HIS A 301 -5.22 25.79 -1.21
CA HIS A 301 -5.14 26.50 -2.50
C HIS A 301 -6.50 26.79 -3.12
N ASN A 302 -7.57 26.26 -2.53
CA ASN A 302 -8.94 26.34 -3.04
C ASN A 302 -9.12 25.70 -4.43
N ASP A 303 -8.38 24.60 -4.68
CA ASP A 303 -8.38 23.88 -5.96
C ASP A 303 -9.27 22.65 -5.91
N ILE A 304 -9.97 22.37 -7.02
CA ILE A 304 -10.80 21.17 -7.19
C ILE A 304 -10.23 20.29 -8.28
N GLN A 305 -9.95 19.05 -7.94
CA GLN A 305 -9.54 18.01 -8.87
C GLN A 305 -10.62 16.94 -8.97
N GLN A 306 -10.95 16.52 -10.18
CA GLN A 306 -11.95 15.51 -10.46
C GLN A 306 -11.33 14.42 -11.31
N MET A 307 -11.62 13.17 -11.02
CA MET A 307 -11.12 12.05 -11.80
C MET A 307 -12.19 11.03 -12.08
N ILE A 308 -12.22 10.54 -13.31
CA ILE A 308 -12.95 9.34 -13.70
C ILE A 308 -11.99 8.28 -14.20
N GLY A 309 -12.30 7.02 -13.94
CA GLY A 309 -11.44 5.92 -14.38
C GLY A 309 -12.19 4.63 -14.65
N ILE A 310 -11.63 3.89 -15.59
CA ILE A 310 -12.06 2.54 -15.96
C ILE A 310 -10.82 1.65 -15.88
N ARG A 311 -10.92 0.53 -15.18
CA ARG A 311 -9.80 -0.36 -14.95
C ARG A 311 -10.18 -1.82 -15.21
N TYR A 312 -9.33 -2.48 -15.97
CA TYR A 312 -9.35 -3.93 -16.18
C TYR A 312 -8.09 -4.56 -15.57
N ASP A 313 -8.29 -5.53 -14.69
CA ASP A 313 -7.22 -6.34 -14.06
C ASP A 313 -7.18 -7.72 -14.72
N PHE A 314 -5.99 -8.25 -15.07
CA PHE A 314 -5.78 -9.56 -15.71
C PHE A 314 -4.71 -10.40 -15.04
#